data_0e79dd0dd1f1732aae0988120472fed3
#
_entry.id   0e79dd0dd1f1732aae0988120472fed3
#
_cell.length_a   1.000
_cell.length_b   1.000
_cell.length_c   1.000
_cell.angle_alpha   90.00
_cell.angle_beta   90.00
_cell.angle_gamma   90.00
#
_symmetry.space_group_name_H-M   'P 1'
#
loop_
_entity.id
_entity.type
_entity.pdbx_description
1 polymer ?
#
loop_
_entity_poly.entity_id
_entity_poly.type
_entity_poly.pdbx_seq_one_letter_code
_entity_poly.pdbx_strand_id
1 'polypeptide(L)'
;MNQTWNVNIVGIPYRGGGPIAQALLAGELQVAKMGLGNFLGLLGTGKIKPLAVAAARRSTLLPEIPTLAEAGIDYPPFGWWGLAAPHGVPRPIVERLNSEFVKLYREAKFVDYLEKQAVLPAPGTPEEFARFLERDRQNAEYLIRIANQPREDYKAQQ
;
A
#
# COMPACT_ATOMS: atom_id res chain seq x y z
N MET A 1 -6.14 -7.00 14.31
CA MET A 1 -5.90 -6.17 15.52
C MET A 1 -7.08 -6.24 16.50
N ASN A 2 -8.29 -5.85 16.14
CA ASN A 2 -9.43 -5.91 17.08
C ASN A 2 -9.62 -7.30 17.71
N GLN A 3 -9.66 -8.35 16.90
CA GLN A 3 -9.81 -9.72 17.39
C GLN A 3 -8.58 -10.22 18.16
N THR A 4 -7.37 -9.92 17.66
CA THR A 4 -6.11 -10.41 18.24
C THR A 4 -5.81 -9.77 19.59
N TRP A 5 -6.13 -8.48 19.74
CA TRP A 5 -5.80 -7.70 20.94
C TRP A 5 -7.00 -7.41 21.83
N ASN A 6 -8.18 -7.90 21.45
CA ASN A 6 -9.44 -7.64 22.14
C ASN A 6 -9.67 -6.14 22.41
N VAL A 7 -9.43 -5.32 21.40
CA VAL A 7 -9.60 -3.86 21.43
C VAL A 7 -10.69 -3.45 20.44
N ASN A 8 -11.26 -2.27 20.66
CA ASN A 8 -12.24 -1.70 19.75
C ASN A 8 -11.62 -0.51 18.97
N ILE A 9 -10.97 -0.80 17.86
CA ILE A 9 -10.46 0.21 16.92
C ILE A 9 -11.55 0.48 15.88
N VAL A 10 -12.08 1.69 15.87
CA VAL A 10 -13.08 2.13 14.89
C VAL A 10 -12.40 2.62 13.62
N GLY A 11 -12.73 2.01 12.48
CA GLY A 11 -12.23 2.43 11.17
C GLY A 11 -12.96 3.69 10.67
N ILE A 12 -12.21 4.74 10.36
CA ILE A 12 -12.74 5.99 9.77
C ILE A 12 -12.21 6.10 8.35
N PRO A 13 -13.08 6.02 7.32
CA PRO A 13 -12.65 6.11 5.94
C PRO A 13 -12.33 7.55 5.53
N TYR A 14 -11.27 7.71 4.73
CA TYR A 14 -10.86 8.99 4.15
C TYR A 14 -10.60 8.86 2.64
N ARG A 15 -10.77 9.94 1.91
CA ARG A 15 -10.47 9.99 0.47
C ARG A 15 -8.99 10.32 0.22
N GLY A 16 -8.11 9.32 0.41
CA GLY A 16 -6.68 9.43 0.15
C GLY A 16 -5.82 9.82 1.36
N GLY A 17 -4.49 9.82 1.16
CA GLY A 17 -3.52 9.99 2.24
C GLY A 17 -3.42 11.39 2.82
N GLY A 18 -3.66 12.44 2.02
CA GLY A 18 -3.57 13.84 2.47
C GLY A 18 -4.52 14.16 3.64
N PRO A 19 -5.83 13.93 3.49
CA PRO A 19 -6.80 14.11 4.58
C PRO A 19 -6.49 13.27 5.84
N ILE A 20 -6.00 12.03 5.67
CA ILE A 20 -5.58 11.19 6.81
C ILE A 20 -4.42 11.85 7.57
N ALA A 21 -3.42 12.37 6.83
CA ALA A 21 -2.27 13.05 7.41
C ALA A 21 -2.69 14.28 8.23
N GLN A 22 -3.61 15.07 7.71
CA GLN A 22 -4.14 16.25 8.41
C GLN A 22 -4.90 15.86 9.69
N ALA A 23 -5.80 14.89 9.62
CA ALA A 23 -6.56 14.40 10.76
C ALA A 23 -5.65 13.82 11.87
N LEU A 24 -4.57 13.12 11.46
CA LEU A 24 -3.58 12.61 12.40
C LEU A 24 -2.80 13.74 13.09
N LEU A 25 -2.38 14.77 12.33
CA LEU A 25 -1.68 15.95 12.86
C LEU A 25 -2.58 16.78 13.80
N ALA A 26 -3.88 16.83 13.52
CA ALA A 26 -4.87 17.52 14.33
C ALA A 26 -5.25 16.74 15.61
N GLY A 27 -4.81 15.46 15.74
CA GLY A 27 -5.17 14.60 16.87
C GLY A 27 -6.57 14.01 16.79
N GLU A 28 -7.25 14.15 15.64
CA GLU A 28 -8.57 13.55 15.39
C GLU A 28 -8.47 12.02 15.25
N LEU A 29 -7.30 11.52 14.78
CA LEU A 29 -6.98 10.11 14.70
C LEU A 29 -5.87 9.75 15.67
N GLN A 30 -6.03 8.63 16.39
CA GLN A 30 -5.01 8.08 17.28
C GLN A 30 -3.99 7.22 16.53
N VAL A 31 -4.42 6.59 15.42
CA VAL A 31 -3.58 5.75 14.57
C VAL A 31 -4.06 5.85 13.13
N ALA A 32 -3.14 5.77 12.18
CA ALA A 32 -3.47 5.77 10.76
C ALA A 32 -2.60 4.76 10.01
N LYS A 33 -3.16 4.18 8.94
CA LYS A 33 -2.44 3.37 7.96
C LYS A 33 -2.52 4.05 6.60
N MET A 34 -1.39 4.39 6.03
CA MET A 34 -1.28 4.94 4.67
C MET A 34 0.10 4.62 4.08
N GLY A 35 0.29 4.91 2.79
CA GLY A 35 1.60 4.73 2.16
C GLY A 35 2.68 5.58 2.83
N LEU A 36 3.87 5.01 3.02
CA LEU A 36 4.99 5.67 3.73
C LEU A 36 5.34 7.03 3.12
N GLY A 37 5.28 7.18 1.79
CA GLY A 37 5.53 8.45 1.11
C GLY A 37 4.65 9.62 1.60
N ASN A 38 3.43 9.34 2.07
CA ASN A 38 2.56 10.38 2.64
C ASN A 38 3.00 10.83 4.05
N PHE A 39 3.81 10.03 4.74
CA PHE A 39 4.33 10.35 6.07
C PHE A 39 5.68 11.04 6.05
N LEU A 40 6.51 10.82 5.03
CA LEU A 40 7.92 11.25 5.03
C LEU A 40 8.10 12.73 5.40
N GLY A 41 7.26 13.61 4.83
CA GLY A 41 7.30 15.03 5.13
C GLY A 41 6.82 15.41 6.55
N LEU A 42 6.21 14.47 7.27
CA LEU A 42 5.62 14.71 8.59
C LEU A 42 6.49 14.16 9.73
N LEU A 43 7.39 13.21 9.43
CA LEU A 43 8.22 12.56 10.46
C LEU A 43 9.14 13.56 11.17
N GLY A 44 9.65 14.56 10.44
CA GLY A 44 10.49 15.62 11.03
C GLY A 44 9.77 16.57 11.98
N THR A 45 8.43 16.53 12.05
CA THR A 45 7.64 17.41 12.93
C THR A 45 7.62 16.94 14.40
N GLY A 46 8.01 15.70 14.67
CA GLY A 46 7.91 15.09 16.00
C GLY A 46 6.47 14.79 16.46
N LYS A 47 5.45 15.17 15.68
CA LYS A 47 4.04 14.98 16.02
C LYS A 47 3.50 13.59 15.66
N ILE A 48 4.19 12.89 14.76
CA ILE A 48 3.80 11.55 14.28
C ILE A 48 4.95 10.59 14.54
N LYS A 49 4.61 9.43 15.12
CA LYS A 49 5.55 8.35 15.37
C LYS A 49 5.20 7.16 14.47
N PRO A 50 6.09 6.72 13.56
CA PRO A 50 5.91 5.46 12.85
C PRO A 50 6.01 4.29 13.83
N LEU A 51 5.12 3.33 13.72
CA LEU A 51 5.04 2.18 14.64
C LEU A 51 5.53 0.89 13.97
N ALA A 52 5.11 0.66 12.74
CA ALA A 52 5.51 -0.50 11.94
C ALA A 52 5.24 -0.26 10.46
N VAL A 53 5.91 -1.01 9.58
CA VAL A 53 5.65 -1.03 8.14
C VAL A 53 4.97 -2.33 7.70
N ALA A 54 3.95 -2.22 6.84
CA ALA A 54 3.24 -3.36 6.27
C ALA A 54 3.95 -3.82 4.99
N ALA A 55 5.14 -4.40 5.12
CA ALA A 55 5.96 -4.88 4.02
C ALA A 55 6.69 -6.17 4.43
N ALA A 56 7.22 -6.91 3.44
CA ALA A 56 8.00 -8.12 3.68
C ALA A 56 9.37 -7.84 4.35
N ARG A 57 9.87 -6.62 4.25
CA ARG A 57 11.12 -6.17 4.87
C ARG A 57 10.99 -4.72 5.34
N ARG A 58 11.86 -4.30 6.25
CA ARG A 58 11.92 -2.91 6.72
C ARG A 58 12.22 -1.96 5.56
N SER A 59 11.75 -0.73 5.68
CA SER A 59 12.07 0.33 4.73
C SER A 59 13.53 0.77 4.89
N THR A 60 14.23 0.99 3.79
CA THR A 60 15.58 1.58 3.81
C THR A 60 15.58 3.02 4.31
N LEU A 61 14.44 3.71 4.22
CA LEU A 61 14.27 5.07 4.71
C LEU A 61 14.03 5.14 6.23
N LEU A 62 13.57 4.04 6.84
CA LEU A 62 13.26 3.94 8.28
C LEU A 62 13.70 2.55 8.79
N PRO A 63 15.00 2.26 8.79
CA PRO A 63 15.52 0.92 9.12
C PRO A 63 15.26 0.52 10.57
N GLU A 64 15.05 1.49 11.46
CA GLU A 64 14.71 1.29 12.87
C GLU A 64 13.25 0.85 13.08
N ILE A 65 12.37 1.09 12.12
CA ILE A 65 10.94 0.75 12.24
C ILE A 65 10.72 -0.70 11.81
N PRO A 66 10.14 -1.54 12.70
CA PRO A 66 9.90 -2.95 12.41
C PRO A 66 8.82 -3.13 11.35
N THR A 67 8.79 -4.29 10.72
CA THR A 67 7.63 -4.74 9.95
C THR A 67 6.50 -5.17 10.90
N LEU A 68 5.26 -5.24 10.39
CA LEU A 68 4.14 -5.80 11.17
C LEU A 68 4.41 -7.24 11.60
N ALA A 69 5.05 -8.04 10.75
CA ALA A 69 5.42 -9.42 11.08
C ALA A 69 6.45 -9.48 12.22
N GLU A 70 7.49 -8.62 12.22
CA GLU A 70 8.44 -8.50 13.33
C GLU A 70 7.78 -8.02 14.62
N ALA A 71 6.70 -7.25 14.51
CA ALA A 71 5.90 -6.82 15.65
C ALA A 71 4.85 -7.86 16.11
N GLY A 72 4.90 -9.09 15.57
CA GLY A 72 3.99 -10.18 15.93
C GLY A 72 2.58 -10.06 15.35
N ILE A 73 2.38 -9.20 14.35
CA ILE A 73 1.10 -8.97 13.71
C ILE A 73 1.08 -9.71 12.38
N ASP A 74 0.31 -10.79 12.30
CA ASP A 74 0.05 -11.50 11.04
C ASP A 74 -0.88 -10.65 10.17
N TYR A 75 -0.29 -9.93 9.24
CA TYR A 75 -0.99 -9.07 8.30
C TYR A 75 -0.37 -9.22 6.92
N PRO A 76 -1.15 -9.64 5.92
CA PRO A 76 -0.62 -9.77 4.57
C PRO A 76 -0.13 -8.42 4.07
N PRO A 77 1.01 -8.37 3.34
CA PRO A 77 1.46 -7.15 2.68
C PRO A 77 0.33 -6.59 1.83
N PHE A 78 -0.06 -5.36 2.10
CA PHE A 78 -1.20 -4.72 1.43
C PHE A 78 -0.80 -3.35 0.92
N GLY A 79 -1.05 -3.14 -0.35
CA GLY A 79 -0.76 -1.91 -1.06
C GLY A 79 0.28 -2.11 -2.16
N TRP A 80 -0.12 -1.81 -3.37
CA TRP A 80 0.70 -1.90 -4.56
C TRP A 80 0.30 -0.82 -5.56
N TRP A 81 1.21 -0.52 -6.46
CA TRP A 81 0.98 0.33 -7.61
C TRP A 81 1.20 -0.49 -8.87
N GLY A 82 0.29 -0.41 -9.80
CA GLY A 82 0.37 -1.16 -11.05
C GLY A 82 -0.12 -0.33 -12.22
N LEU A 83 0.29 -0.72 -13.42
CA LEU A 83 -0.21 -0.18 -14.67
C LEU A 83 -1.26 -1.14 -15.23
N ALA A 84 -2.37 -0.57 -15.64
CA ALA A 84 -3.44 -1.31 -16.29
C ALA A 84 -3.75 -0.70 -17.66
N ALA A 85 -4.13 -1.54 -18.59
CA ALA A 85 -4.64 -1.12 -19.91
C ALA A 85 -6.14 -1.46 -20.00
N PRO A 86 -6.92 -0.75 -20.83
CA PRO A 86 -8.31 -1.09 -21.09
C PRO A 86 -8.44 -2.53 -21.63
N HIS A 87 -9.61 -3.12 -21.39
CA HIS A 87 -9.94 -4.42 -21.99
C HIS A 87 -9.87 -4.35 -23.54
N GLY A 88 -9.34 -5.40 -24.17
CA GLY A 88 -9.25 -5.49 -25.65
C GLY A 88 -8.01 -4.85 -26.27
N VAL A 89 -7.10 -4.27 -25.45
CA VAL A 89 -5.80 -3.85 -25.98
C VAL A 89 -5.04 -5.06 -26.54
N PRO A 90 -4.58 -5.03 -27.81
CA PRO A 90 -3.86 -6.15 -28.42
C PRO A 90 -2.64 -6.56 -27.61
N ARG A 91 -2.43 -7.88 -27.46
CA ARG A 91 -1.33 -8.44 -26.68
C ARG A 91 0.05 -7.89 -27.04
N PRO A 92 0.44 -7.69 -28.32
CA PRO A 92 1.74 -7.10 -28.64
C PRO A 92 1.95 -5.69 -28.06
N ILE A 93 0.88 -4.90 -27.92
CA ILE A 93 0.95 -3.57 -27.31
C ILE A 93 1.20 -3.72 -25.79
N VAL A 94 0.50 -4.62 -25.12
CA VAL A 94 0.71 -4.89 -23.68
C VAL A 94 2.14 -5.36 -23.44
N GLU A 95 2.65 -6.29 -24.24
CA GLU A 95 4.03 -6.80 -24.14
C GLU A 95 5.07 -5.70 -24.39
N ARG A 96 4.83 -4.83 -25.36
CA ARG A 96 5.71 -3.69 -25.65
C ARG A 96 5.73 -2.71 -24.47
N LEU A 97 4.58 -2.34 -23.95
CA LEU A 97 4.48 -1.46 -22.75
C LEU A 97 5.21 -2.10 -21.57
N ASN A 98 4.92 -3.36 -21.27
CA ASN A 98 5.58 -4.07 -20.17
C ASN A 98 7.11 -4.06 -20.33
N SER A 99 7.62 -4.37 -21.54
CA SER A 99 9.06 -4.40 -21.79
C SER A 99 9.73 -3.05 -21.54
N GLU A 100 9.09 -1.94 -21.94
CA GLU A 100 9.64 -0.60 -21.72
C GLU A 100 9.60 -0.21 -20.22
N PHE A 101 8.52 -0.53 -19.52
CA PHE A 101 8.46 -0.29 -18.08
C PHE A 101 9.46 -1.15 -17.30
N VAL A 102 9.63 -2.43 -17.65
CA VAL A 102 10.64 -3.29 -17.01
C VAL A 102 12.07 -2.74 -17.22
N LYS A 103 12.37 -2.16 -18.39
CA LYS A 103 13.66 -1.48 -18.60
C LYS A 103 13.82 -0.28 -17.68
N LEU A 104 12.77 0.56 -17.57
CA LEU A 104 12.77 1.74 -16.70
C LEU A 104 13.02 1.37 -15.24
N TYR A 105 12.41 0.28 -14.74
CA TYR A 105 12.65 -0.24 -13.39
C TYR A 105 14.06 -0.79 -13.14
N ARG A 106 14.89 -0.92 -14.18
CA ARG A 106 16.32 -1.27 -14.08
C ARG A 106 17.25 -0.07 -14.14
N GLU A 107 16.73 1.11 -14.47
CA GLU A 107 17.50 2.34 -14.50
C GLU A 107 17.77 2.85 -13.09
N ALA A 108 19.04 3.00 -12.72
CA ALA A 108 19.45 3.40 -11.38
C ALA A 108 18.76 4.70 -10.89
N LYS A 109 18.62 5.69 -11.78
CA LYS A 109 17.95 6.97 -11.46
C LYS A 109 16.48 6.77 -11.10
N PHE A 110 15.79 5.87 -11.81
CA PHE A 110 14.38 5.61 -11.57
C PHE A 110 14.18 4.79 -10.29
N VAL A 111 15.04 3.81 -10.05
CA VAL A 111 15.04 3.04 -8.79
C VAL A 111 15.28 3.96 -7.59
N ASP A 112 16.30 4.82 -7.63
CA ASP A 112 16.58 5.82 -6.59
C ASP A 112 15.39 6.77 -6.36
N TYR A 113 14.74 7.22 -7.44
CA TYR A 113 13.53 8.03 -7.33
C TYR A 113 12.40 7.30 -6.60
N LEU A 114 12.13 6.04 -6.97
CA LEU A 114 11.08 5.23 -6.34
C LEU A 114 11.38 4.95 -4.86
N GLU A 115 12.63 4.62 -4.54
CA GLU A 115 13.05 4.39 -3.16
C GLU A 115 12.86 5.64 -2.30
N LYS A 116 13.18 6.83 -2.81
CA LYS A 116 12.91 8.12 -2.14
C LYS A 116 11.42 8.39 -1.92
N GLN A 117 10.56 7.78 -2.72
CA GLN A 117 9.09 7.82 -2.53
C GLN A 117 8.58 6.66 -1.65
N ALA A 118 9.48 5.88 -1.07
CA ALA A 118 9.16 4.67 -0.32
C ALA A 118 8.39 3.61 -1.15
N VAL A 119 8.67 3.55 -2.44
CA VAL A 119 8.11 2.55 -3.36
C VAL A 119 9.20 1.54 -3.70
N LEU A 120 8.95 0.28 -3.40
CA LEU A 120 9.85 -0.82 -3.77
C LEU A 120 9.52 -1.31 -5.18
N PRO A 121 10.46 -1.23 -6.13
CA PRO A 121 10.25 -1.76 -7.47
C PRO A 121 9.97 -3.27 -7.44
N ALA A 122 8.95 -3.70 -8.15
CA ALA A 122 8.59 -5.10 -8.34
C ALA A 122 8.25 -5.37 -9.81
N PRO A 123 9.22 -5.20 -10.74
CA PRO A 123 8.98 -5.45 -12.17
C PRO A 123 8.72 -6.93 -12.41
N GLY A 124 7.76 -7.21 -13.28
CA GLY A 124 7.39 -8.58 -13.66
C GLY A 124 6.66 -8.61 -14.99
N THR A 125 6.23 -9.80 -15.40
CA THR A 125 5.43 -10.00 -16.61
C THR A 125 3.94 -9.71 -16.35
N PRO A 126 3.13 -9.46 -17.39
CA PRO A 126 1.69 -9.32 -17.24
C PRO A 126 1.03 -10.54 -16.56
N GLU A 127 1.52 -11.75 -16.84
CA GLU A 127 1.02 -12.99 -16.24
C GLU A 127 1.37 -13.11 -14.76
N GLU A 128 2.55 -12.68 -14.35
CA GLU A 128 2.95 -12.64 -12.94
C GLU A 128 2.10 -11.63 -12.18
N PHE A 129 1.84 -10.48 -12.77
CA PHE A 129 0.96 -9.48 -12.17
C PHE A 129 -0.49 -9.98 -12.08
N ALA A 130 -1.00 -10.66 -13.10
CA ALA A 130 -2.34 -11.27 -13.04
C ALA A 130 -2.46 -12.31 -11.91
N ARG A 131 -1.47 -13.18 -11.74
CA ARG A 131 -1.42 -14.13 -10.61
C ARG A 131 -1.31 -13.44 -9.25
N PHE A 132 -0.57 -12.35 -9.18
CA PHE A 132 -0.50 -11.52 -7.97
C PHE A 132 -1.86 -10.92 -7.64
N LEU A 133 -2.57 -10.33 -8.60
CA LEU A 133 -3.89 -9.74 -8.40
C LEU A 133 -4.92 -10.76 -7.91
N GLU A 134 -4.88 -11.98 -8.42
CA GLU A 134 -5.78 -13.04 -7.95
C GLU A 134 -5.54 -13.40 -6.48
N ARG A 135 -4.28 -13.51 -6.06
CA ARG A 135 -3.93 -13.73 -4.64
C ARG A 135 -4.30 -12.53 -3.77
N ASP A 136 -4.05 -11.32 -4.26
CA ASP A 136 -4.36 -10.09 -3.54
C ASP A 136 -5.86 -9.91 -3.34
N ARG A 137 -6.68 -10.30 -4.33
CA ARG A 137 -8.14 -10.35 -4.20
C ARG A 137 -8.58 -11.28 -3.08
N GLN A 138 -8.01 -12.48 -3.01
CA GLN A 138 -8.33 -13.45 -1.93
C GLN A 138 -7.94 -12.89 -0.55
N ASN A 139 -6.79 -12.24 -0.43
CA ASN A 139 -6.37 -11.55 0.79
C ASN A 139 -7.33 -10.42 1.15
N ALA A 140 -7.75 -9.61 0.17
CA ALA A 140 -8.70 -8.53 0.40
C ALA A 140 -10.06 -9.06 0.87
N GLU A 141 -10.60 -10.11 0.25
CA GLU A 141 -11.84 -10.77 0.68
C GLU A 141 -11.75 -11.31 2.12
N TYR A 142 -10.61 -11.90 2.48
CA TYR A 142 -10.34 -12.33 3.85
C TYR A 142 -10.37 -11.15 4.82
N LEU A 143 -9.65 -10.06 4.51
CA LEU A 143 -9.58 -8.87 5.36
C LEU A 143 -10.95 -8.19 5.52
N ILE A 144 -11.74 -8.07 4.45
CA ILE A 144 -13.10 -7.52 4.50
C ILE A 144 -13.98 -8.35 5.45
N ARG A 145 -13.90 -9.68 5.32
CA ARG A 145 -14.67 -10.60 6.16
C ARG A 145 -14.33 -10.47 7.65
N ILE A 146 -13.04 -10.42 8.00
CA ILE A 146 -12.63 -10.31 9.41
C ILE A 146 -12.83 -8.90 9.98
N ALA A 147 -12.83 -7.88 9.12
CA ALA A 147 -13.09 -6.50 9.54
C ALA A 147 -14.58 -6.26 9.87
N ASN A 148 -15.47 -7.16 9.42
CA ASN A 148 -16.92 -7.04 9.60
C ASN A 148 -17.47 -5.65 9.19
N GLN A 149 -16.87 -5.05 8.15
CA GLN A 149 -17.29 -3.75 7.64
C GLN A 149 -18.54 -3.92 6.78
N PRO A 150 -19.57 -3.06 6.94
CA PRO A 150 -20.69 -3.06 6.02
C PRO A 150 -20.20 -2.78 4.59
N ARG A 151 -20.77 -3.46 3.61
CA ARG A 151 -20.53 -3.14 2.20
C ARG A 151 -21.10 -1.76 1.93
N GLU A 152 -20.24 -0.81 1.63
CA GLU A 152 -20.68 0.41 0.99
C GLU A 152 -20.94 0.10 -0.49
N ASP A 153 -22.16 0.34 -0.95
CA ASP A 153 -22.47 0.28 -2.38
C ASP A 153 -21.69 1.39 -3.08
N TYR A 154 -20.61 1.01 -3.76
CA TYR A 154 -19.87 1.93 -4.62
C TYR A 154 -20.76 2.32 -5.79
N LYS A 155 -21.48 3.42 -5.65
CA LYS A 155 -22.12 4.08 -6.79
C LYS A 155 -21.01 4.78 -7.57
N ALA A 156 -20.62 4.20 -8.72
CA ALA A 156 -19.79 4.90 -9.68
C ALA A 156 -20.46 6.25 -9.95
N GLN A 157 -19.79 7.34 -9.60
CA GLN A 157 -20.20 8.68 -10.01
C GLN A 157 -19.99 8.70 -11.53
N GLN A 158 -21.12 8.69 -12.27
CA GLN A 158 -21.16 8.95 -13.71
C GLN A 158 -20.71 10.39 -14.00
#